data_4094cbe4cd9e4f58c83fe4baf99ccabb
#
_entry.id   4094cbe4cd9e4f58c83fe4baf99ccabb
#
_cell.length_a   1.000
_cell.length_b   1.000
_cell.length_c   1.000
_cell.angle_alpha   90.00
_cell.angle_beta   90.00
_cell.angle_gamma   90.00
#
_symmetry.space_group_name_H-M   'P 1'
#
loop_
_entity.id
_entity.type
_entity.pdbx_description
1 polymer ?
#
loop_
_entity_poly.entity_id
_entity_poly.type
_entity_poly.pdbx_seq_one_letter_code
_entity_poly.pdbx_strand_id
1 'polypeptide(L)'
;HYLKIAMIVSAGATVLGAASTVFFNNFPTLYEAHGFFHSTMTPPLVVAIFLGIFWKKYTTKAAVATFLGGAFLMWLGGKYPSIFIAPFDHGIDMDPEHPYSYIRALYNVFVCLVVGVIVTFFTTSKSEKEIEGLTVWSIEKSREYFKGGKPNDDNGEKVEISWKQIEGDDSKVSFSKSDMEKMKAKVGDLVYLSDKRKWLGGLKSIHSVFGESHEENGLVYLTADQLRQGLFVEGKVLVVEKEM
;
A
#
# COMPACT_ATOMS: atom_id res chain seq x y z
N HIS A 1 -0.33 -7.21 28.35
CA HIS A 1 0.64 -8.05 27.67
C HIS A 1 1.32 -7.29 26.51
N TYR A 2 0.57 -6.73 25.59
CA TYR A 2 1.09 -6.00 24.43
C TYR A 2 2.00 -4.80 24.79
N LEU A 3 1.65 -4.06 25.85
CA LEU A 3 2.47 -2.93 26.30
C LEU A 3 3.86 -3.38 26.75
N LYS A 4 3.95 -4.48 27.49
CA LYS A 4 5.25 -5.05 27.92
C LYS A 4 6.10 -5.50 26.71
N ILE A 5 5.47 -6.15 25.73
CA ILE A 5 6.17 -6.55 24.50
C ILE A 5 6.68 -5.31 23.75
N ALA A 6 5.84 -4.29 23.58
CA ALA A 6 6.23 -3.04 22.92
C ALA A 6 7.41 -2.36 23.62
N MET A 7 7.42 -2.30 24.97
CA MET A 7 8.54 -1.74 25.74
C MET A 7 9.83 -2.54 25.56
N ILE A 8 9.77 -3.88 25.59
CA ILE A 8 10.95 -4.74 25.37
C ILE A 8 11.50 -4.55 23.95
N VAL A 9 10.60 -4.54 22.95
CA VAL A 9 11.02 -4.33 21.55
C VAL A 9 11.63 -2.96 21.34
N SER A 10 11.03 -1.91 21.93
CA SER A 10 11.58 -0.55 21.83
C SER A 10 12.94 -0.42 22.51
N ALA A 11 13.10 -1.00 23.70
CA ALA A 11 14.38 -1.01 24.42
C ALA A 11 15.44 -1.79 23.60
N GLY A 12 15.08 -2.96 23.06
CA GLY A 12 15.96 -3.75 22.20
C GLY A 12 16.37 -2.99 20.92
N ALA A 13 15.42 -2.32 20.27
CA ALA A 13 15.69 -1.50 19.10
C ALA A 13 16.64 -0.32 19.42
N THR A 14 16.47 0.32 20.59
CA THR A 14 17.35 1.40 21.04
C THR A 14 18.80 0.91 21.26
N VAL A 15 18.96 -0.25 21.92
CA VAL A 15 20.28 -0.87 22.13
C VAL A 15 20.92 -1.25 20.81
N LEU A 16 20.16 -1.86 19.88
CA LEU A 16 20.66 -2.19 18.54
C LEU A 16 21.02 -0.93 17.74
N GLY A 17 20.23 0.13 17.85
CA GLY A 17 20.51 1.41 17.23
C GLY A 17 21.82 2.02 17.77
N ALA A 18 22.02 2.02 19.07
CA ALA A 18 23.25 2.50 19.69
C ALA A 18 24.48 1.65 19.30
N ALA A 19 24.35 0.33 19.25
CA ALA A 19 25.42 -0.55 18.81
C ALA A 19 25.77 -0.37 17.33
N SER A 20 24.79 -0.07 16.46
CA SER A 20 25.04 0.16 15.03
C SER A 20 25.76 1.48 14.74
N THR A 21 25.79 2.45 15.67
CA THR A 21 26.57 3.69 15.47
C THR A 21 28.05 3.42 15.27
N VAL A 22 28.61 2.41 15.95
CA VAL A 22 30.01 2.00 15.77
C VAL A 22 30.26 1.53 14.33
N PHE A 23 29.31 0.82 13.75
CA PHE A 23 29.38 0.37 12.35
C PHE A 23 29.30 1.54 11.38
N PHE A 24 28.36 2.47 11.61
CA PHE A 24 28.18 3.65 10.77
C PHE A 24 29.36 4.62 10.80
N ASN A 25 30.16 4.60 11.85
CA ASN A 25 31.37 5.43 11.95
C ASN A 25 32.47 5.05 10.93
N ASN A 26 32.35 3.89 10.28
CA ASN A 26 33.28 3.46 9.23
C ASN A 26 32.94 4.06 7.84
N PHE A 27 31.82 4.77 7.70
CA PHE A 27 31.44 5.40 6.44
C PHE A 27 31.98 6.83 6.37
N PRO A 28 32.57 7.25 5.24
CA PRO A 28 33.12 8.61 5.05
C PRO A 28 32.06 9.71 5.20
N THR A 29 30.82 9.40 4.78
CA THR A 29 29.69 10.35 4.83
C THR A 29 28.41 9.69 5.34
N LEU A 30 27.53 10.50 5.94
CA LEU A 30 26.21 10.05 6.36
C LEU A 30 25.34 9.59 5.15
N TYR A 31 25.57 10.20 3.98
CA TYR A 31 24.88 9.85 2.74
C TYR A 31 25.22 8.41 2.31
N GLU A 32 26.48 8.03 2.36
CA GLU A 32 26.92 6.67 2.03
C GLU A 32 26.39 5.63 3.03
N ALA A 33 26.45 5.95 4.32
CA ALA A 33 25.87 5.11 5.36
C ALA A 33 24.36 4.87 5.11
N HIS A 34 23.64 5.93 4.76
CA HIS A 34 22.22 5.87 4.42
C HIS A 34 21.96 5.02 3.17
N GLY A 35 22.72 5.26 2.10
CA GLY A 35 22.66 4.48 0.86
C GLY A 35 22.93 2.99 1.08
N PHE A 36 23.97 2.66 1.87
CA PHE A 36 24.27 1.28 2.24
C PHE A 36 23.13 0.63 3.02
N PHE A 37 22.57 1.32 4.00
CA PHE A 37 21.45 0.82 4.79
C PHE A 37 20.22 0.52 3.91
N HIS A 38 19.84 1.46 3.05
CA HIS A 38 18.72 1.27 2.15
C HIS A 38 18.95 0.15 1.14
N SER A 39 20.15 0.06 0.55
CA SER A 39 20.45 -1.00 -0.41
C SER A 39 20.51 -2.39 0.22
N THR A 40 20.68 -2.49 1.53
CA THR A 40 20.82 -3.76 2.25
C THR A 40 19.53 -4.17 2.98
N MET A 41 18.87 -3.24 3.67
CA MET A 41 17.69 -3.57 4.49
C MET A 41 16.38 -3.53 3.72
N THR A 42 16.28 -2.66 2.72
CA THR A 42 15.04 -2.49 1.96
C THR A 42 14.71 -3.70 1.05
N PRO A 43 15.65 -4.29 0.30
CA PRO A 43 15.33 -5.39 -0.61
C PRO A 43 14.61 -6.58 0.04
N PRO A 44 15.11 -7.19 1.14
CA PRO A 44 14.41 -8.32 1.74
C PRO A 44 13.04 -7.95 2.29
N LEU A 45 12.87 -6.73 2.80
CA LEU A 45 11.59 -6.24 3.31
C LEU A 45 10.57 -6.08 2.17
N VAL A 46 10.95 -5.35 1.12
CA VAL A 46 10.08 -5.11 -0.04
C VAL A 46 9.70 -6.42 -0.72
N VAL A 47 10.66 -7.31 -0.95
CA VAL A 47 10.39 -8.61 -1.58
C VAL A 47 9.47 -9.46 -0.71
N ALA A 48 9.71 -9.54 0.61
CA ALA A 48 8.88 -10.32 1.51
C ALA A 48 7.44 -9.79 1.56
N ILE A 49 7.25 -8.47 1.61
CA ILE A 49 5.93 -7.83 1.60
C ILE A 49 5.25 -8.08 0.24
N PHE A 50 5.95 -7.86 -0.87
CA PHE A 50 5.40 -8.04 -2.21
C PHE A 50 4.93 -9.47 -2.46
N LEU A 51 5.80 -10.45 -2.17
CA LEU A 51 5.44 -11.86 -2.31
C LEU A 51 4.31 -12.23 -1.34
N GLY A 52 4.29 -11.70 -0.11
CA GLY A 52 3.24 -11.93 0.87
C GLY A 52 1.87 -11.41 0.44
N ILE A 53 1.82 -10.26 -0.22
CA ILE A 53 0.57 -9.64 -0.68
C ILE A 53 0.08 -10.27 -1.98
N PHE A 54 0.97 -10.51 -2.95
CA PHE A 54 0.59 -10.88 -4.31
C PHE A 54 0.64 -12.38 -4.60
N TRP A 55 1.28 -13.20 -3.75
CA TRP A 55 1.42 -14.62 -3.99
C TRP A 55 0.82 -15.49 -2.88
N LYS A 56 -0.36 -16.04 -3.12
CA LYS A 56 -1.14 -16.89 -2.17
C LYS A 56 -0.33 -18.04 -1.55
N LYS A 57 0.66 -18.58 -2.26
CA LYS A 57 1.46 -19.72 -1.79
C LYS A 57 2.65 -19.31 -0.92
N TYR A 58 2.96 -18.01 -0.84
CA TYR A 58 4.08 -17.52 -0.05
C TYR A 58 3.88 -17.81 1.44
N THR A 59 4.90 -18.31 2.10
CA THR A 59 4.79 -18.82 3.47
C THR A 59 5.61 -17.99 4.45
N THR A 60 5.25 -18.05 5.73
CA THR A 60 6.04 -17.39 6.79
C THR A 60 7.48 -17.90 6.83
N LYS A 61 7.69 -19.22 6.56
CA LYS A 61 9.04 -19.80 6.48
C LYS A 61 9.83 -19.20 5.30
N ALA A 62 9.17 -19.01 4.16
CA ALA A 62 9.78 -18.35 3.01
C ALA A 62 10.10 -16.88 3.30
N ALA A 63 9.24 -16.16 4.03
CA ALA A 63 9.51 -14.77 4.44
C ALA A 63 10.77 -14.69 5.33
N VAL A 64 10.87 -15.53 6.34
CA VAL A 64 12.07 -15.60 7.20
C VAL A 64 13.30 -15.97 6.36
N ALA A 65 13.19 -16.94 5.45
CA ALA A 65 14.28 -17.32 4.58
C ALA A 65 14.69 -16.20 3.61
N THR A 66 13.73 -15.41 3.10
CA THR A 66 14.01 -14.21 2.28
C THR A 66 14.89 -13.22 3.05
N PHE A 67 14.60 -12.99 4.32
CA PHE A 67 15.42 -12.12 5.16
C PHE A 67 16.81 -12.71 5.44
N LEU A 68 16.87 -13.90 5.98
CA LEU A 68 18.15 -14.50 6.42
C LEU A 68 19.02 -14.95 5.24
N GLY A 69 18.41 -15.64 4.28
CA GLY A 69 19.12 -16.11 3.08
C GLY A 69 19.47 -14.95 2.15
N GLY A 70 18.57 -13.97 1.99
CA GLY A 70 18.84 -12.74 1.27
C GLY A 70 20.02 -11.97 1.90
N ALA A 71 19.99 -11.75 3.23
CA ALA A 71 21.07 -11.09 3.95
C ALA A 71 22.42 -11.80 3.78
N PHE A 72 22.42 -13.13 3.84
CA PHE A 72 23.62 -13.92 3.62
C PHE A 72 24.18 -13.77 2.20
N LEU A 73 23.32 -13.88 1.18
CA LEU A 73 23.74 -13.71 -0.22
C LEU A 73 24.17 -12.27 -0.53
N MET A 74 23.50 -11.27 0.07
CA MET A 74 23.92 -9.88 -0.03
C MET A 74 25.32 -9.65 0.60
N TRP A 75 25.58 -10.28 1.76
CA TRP A 75 26.90 -10.25 2.37
C TRP A 75 27.97 -10.90 1.48
N LEU A 76 27.67 -12.06 0.87
CA LEU A 76 28.55 -12.70 -0.11
C LEU A 76 28.80 -11.80 -1.33
N GLY A 77 27.77 -11.19 -1.88
CA GLY A 77 27.90 -10.23 -2.98
C GLY A 77 28.76 -9.03 -2.63
N GLY A 78 28.65 -8.53 -1.39
CA GLY A 78 29.52 -7.47 -0.87
C GLY A 78 30.98 -7.89 -0.70
N LYS A 79 31.20 -9.14 -0.30
CA LYS A 79 32.56 -9.68 -0.09
C LYS A 79 33.27 -10.09 -1.39
N TYR A 80 32.49 -10.55 -2.39
CA TYR A 80 33.02 -11.04 -3.67
C TYR A 80 32.29 -10.38 -4.85
N PRO A 81 32.37 -9.03 -5.00
CA PRO A 81 31.59 -8.31 -6.00
C PRO A 81 31.92 -8.72 -7.43
N SER A 82 33.16 -9.04 -7.73
CA SER A 82 33.57 -9.49 -9.07
C SER A 82 32.93 -10.82 -9.51
N ILE A 83 32.51 -11.65 -8.56
CA ILE A 83 31.89 -12.95 -8.85
C ILE A 83 30.36 -12.80 -8.91
N PHE A 84 29.76 -12.14 -7.93
CA PHE A 84 28.31 -12.14 -7.73
C PHE A 84 27.61 -10.92 -8.35
N ILE A 85 28.29 -9.77 -8.42
CA ILE A 85 27.68 -8.50 -8.85
C ILE A 85 28.09 -8.14 -10.28
N ALA A 86 29.35 -8.33 -10.63
CA ALA A 86 29.84 -8.01 -11.98
C ALA A 86 29.07 -8.66 -13.15
N PRO A 87 28.52 -9.89 -13.01
CA PRO A 87 27.67 -10.46 -14.08
C PRO A 87 26.39 -9.68 -14.38
N PHE A 88 25.96 -8.80 -13.50
CA PHE A 88 24.81 -7.91 -13.70
C PHE A 88 25.20 -6.54 -14.28
N ASP A 89 26.49 -6.33 -14.48
CA ASP A 89 27.02 -5.12 -15.11
C ASP A 89 26.64 -5.11 -16.61
N HIS A 90 26.06 -4.00 -17.04
CA HIS A 90 25.60 -3.82 -18.42
C HIS A 90 26.40 -2.73 -19.14
N GLY A 91 27.62 -2.47 -18.74
CA GLY A 91 28.47 -1.42 -19.30
C GLY A 91 28.05 -0.01 -18.82
N ILE A 92 27.38 0.09 -17.69
CA ILE A 92 27.13 1.37 -17.01
C ILE A 92 28.43 1.80 -16.37
N ASP A 93 28.86 3.05 -16.62
CA ASP A 93 30.03 3.63 -15.96
C ASP A 93 29.85 3.54 -14.44
N MET A 94 30.80 2.88 -13.80
CA MET A 94 30.78 2.70 -12.37
C MET A 94 31.48 3.87 -11.69
N ASP A 95 30.91 4.28 -10.55
CA ASP A 95 31.57 5.20 -9.66
C ASP A 95 32.92 4.60 -9.23
N PRO A 96 34.08 5.22 -9.52
CA PRO A 96 35.39 4.71 -9.14
C PRO A 96 35.57 4.54 -7.64
N GLU A 97 34.87 5.34 -6.84
CA GLU A 97 34.92 5.29 -5.37
C GLU A 97 34.00 4.22 -4.80
N HIS A 98 32.87 3.95 -5.46
CA HIS A 98 31.86 2.99 -5.02
C HIS A 98 31.45 2.05 -6.15
N PRO A 99 32.35 1.22 -6.64
CA PRO A 99 32.08 0.31 -7.73
C PRO A 99 30.91 -0.63 -7.36
N TYR A 100 30.03 -0.86 -8.32
CA TYR A 100 28.87 -1.75 -8.18
C TYR A 100 27.73 -1.27 -7.24
N SER A 101 27.72 -0.03 -6.76
CA SER A 101 26.70 0.46 -5.81
C SER A 101 25.27 0.28 -6.31
N TYR A 102 24.95 0.73 -7.50
CA TYR A 102 23.61 0.64 -8.07
C TYR A 102 23.26 -0.78 -8.52
N ILE A 103 24.22 -1.48 -9.11
CA ILE A 103 24.07 -2.87 -9.55
C ILE A 103 23.93 -3.80 -8.34
N ARG A 104 24.60 -3.49 -7.24
CA ARG A 104 24.42 -4.19 -5.96
C ARG A 104 22.99 -4.13 -5.47
N ALA A 105 22.30 -3.00 -5.58
CA ALA A 105 20.90 -2.89 -5.19
C ALA A 105 20.00 -3.82 -6.03
N LEU A 106 20.22 -3.90 -7.33
CA LEU A 106 19.51 -4.83 -8.22
C LEU A 106 19.79 -6.29 -7.85
N TYR A 107 21.06 -6.63 -7.64
CA TYR A 107 21.47 -7.95 -7.16
C TYR A 107 20.77 -8.32 -5.85
N ASN A 108 20.74 -7.41 -4.89
CA ASN A 108 20.12 -7.64 -3.58
C ASN A 108 18.61 -7.94 -3.70
N VAL A 109 17.88 -7.22 -4.54
CA VAL A 109 16.46 -7.51 -4.82
C VAL A 109 16.32 -8.89 -5.48
N PHE A 110 17.16 -9.17 -6.49
CA PHE A 110 17.11 -10.43 -7.22
C PHE A 110 17.36 -11.65 -6.31
N VAL A 111 18.40 -11.64 -5.50
CA VAL A 111 18.71 -12.78 -4.62
C VAL A 111 17.64 -12.98 -3.55
N CYS A 112 17.07 -11.91 -2.99
CA CYS A 112 15.96 -12.00 -2.05
C CYS A 112 14.72 -12.64 -2.71
N LEU A 113 14.41 -12.25 -3.95
CA LEU A 113 13.30 -12.81 -4.70
C LEU A 113 13.55 -14.30 -5.01
N VAL A 114 14.72 -14.66 -5.47
CA VAL A 114 15.10 -16.06 -5.77
C VAL A 114 14.97 -16.94 -4.50
N VAL A 115 15.52 -16.48 -3.38
CA VAL A 115 15.40 -17.22 -2.10
C VAL A 115 13.94 -17.37 -1.69
N GLY A 116 13.16 -16.30 -1.74
CA GLY A 116 11.74 -16.32 -1.38
C GLY A 116 10.94 -17.28 -2.24
N VAL A 117 11.17 -17.27 -3.54
CA VAL A 117 10.51 -18.18 -4.50
C VAL A 117 10.92 -19.63 -4.26
N ILE A 118 12.21 -19.92 -4.19
CA ILE A 118 12.70 -21.29 -3.99
C ILE A 118 12.14 -21.87 -2.69
N VAL A 119 12.27 -21.17 -1.58
CA VAL A 119 11.80 -21.70 -0.28
C VAL A 119 10.28 -21.86 -0.26
N THR A 120 9.53 -21.03 -0.97
CA THR A 120 8.10 -21.21 -1.10
C THR A 120 7.73 -22.55 -1.74
N PHE A 121 8.45 -22.99 -2.76
CA PHE A 121 8.21 -24.29 -3.40
C PHE A 121 8.51 -25.48 -2.49
N PHE A 122 9.40 -25.32 -1.52
CA PHE A 122 9.75 -26.36 -0.56
C PHE A 122 8.96 -26.28 0.75
N THR A 123 8.02 -25.35 0.88
CA THR A 123 7.22 -25.17 2.09
C THR A 123 5.74 -25.35 1.80
N THR A 124 5.02 -25.91 2.77
CA THR A 124 3.56 -26.10 2.65
C THR A 124 2.86 -24.76 2.80
N SER A 125 2.11 -24.37 1.78
CA SER A 125 1.28 -23.15 1.82
C SER A 125 0.16 -23.29 2.85
N LYS A 126 -0.24 -22.14 3.41
CA LYS A 126 -1.39 -22.05 4.31
C LYS A 126 -2.70 -22.26 3.54
N SER A 127 -3.73 -22.68 4.26
CA SER A 127 -5.08 -22.82 3.70
C SER A 127 -5.66 -21.45 3.31
N GLU A 128 -6.62 -21.42 2.38
CA GLU A 128 -7.26 -20.18 1.96
C GLU A 128 -7.93 -19.43 3.11
N LYS A 129 -8.47 -20.15 4.10
CA LYS A 129 -9.06 -19.54 5.31
C LYS A 129 -8.04 -18.82 6.18
N GLU A 130 -6.80 -19.30 6.24
CA GLU A 130 -5.74 -18.67 7.06
C GLU A 130 -5.13 -17.43 6.40
N ILE A 131 -5.24 -17.31 5.08
CA ILE A 131 -4.74 -16.16 4.32
C ILE A 131 -5.86 -15.20 3.90
N GLU A 132 -7.10 -15.47 4.33
CA GLU A 132 -8.25 -14.62 4.02
C GLU A 132 -8.04 -13.20 4.55
N GLY A 133 -8.21 -12.20 3.68
CA GLY A 133 -7.95 -10.80 4.01
C GLY A 133 -6.47 -10.37 4.04
N LEU A 134 -5.52 -11.30 3.86
CA LEU A 134 -4.08 -11.00 3.91
C LEU A 134 -3.46 -10.81 2.52
N THR A 135 -4.13 -11.29 1.47
CA THR A 135 -3.63 -11.17 0.09
C THR A 135 -4.60 -10.36 -0.76
N VAL A 136 -4.10 -9.72 -1.81
CA VAL A 136 -4.94 -8.97 -2.78
C VAL A 136 -6.09 -9.80 -3.33
N TRP A 137 -5.90 -11.10 -3.46
CA TRP A 137 -6.88 -12.03 -4.01
C TRP A 137 -7.96 -12.48 -3.02
N SER A 138 -7.82 -12.16 -1.74
CA SER A 138 -8.73 -12.55 -0.67
C SER A 138 -9.23 -11.34 0.15
N ILE A 139 -9.10 -10.14 -0.40
CA ILE A 139 -9.41 -8.89 0.31
C ILE A 139 -10.91 -8.58 0.36
N GLU A 140 -11.72 -9.25 -0.46
CA GLU A 140 -13.16 -8.97 -0.58
C GLU A 140 -13.89 -8.98 0.76
N LYS A 141 -13.60 -9.97 1.59
CA LYS A 141 -14.21 -10.07 2.93
C LYS A 141 -13.74 -8.97 3.88
N SER A 142 -12.51 -8.53 3.73
CA SER A 142 -12.00 -7.39 4.50
C SER A 142 -12.65 -6.08 4.05
N ARG A 143 -12.99 -5.95 2.77
CA ARG A 143 -13.75 -4.80 2.26
C ARG A 143 -15.13 -4.69 2.89
N GLU A 144 -15.81 -5.82 3.11
CA GLU A 144 -17.09 -5.85 3.81
C GLU A 144 -17.02 -5.21 5.20
N TYR A 145 -15.94 -5.47 5.94
CA TYR A 145 -15.74 -4.88 7.26
C TYR A 145 -15.34 -3.40 7.24
N PHE A 146 -14.54 -2.99 6.25
CA PHE A 146 -13.99 -1.63 6.21
C PHE A 146 -14.77 -0.67 5.30
N LYS A 147 -15.47 -1.17 4.30
CA LYS A 147 -16.18 -0.36 3.31
C LYS A 147 -17.68 -0.64 3.25
N GLY A 148 -18.20 -1.55 4.05
CA GLY A 148 -19.62 -1.89 4.10
C GLY A 148 -20.16 -2.60 2.85
N GLY A 149 -19.32 -2.87 1.85
CA GLY A 149 -19.70 -3.62 0.65
C GLY A 149 -19.90 -5.11 0.96
N LYS A 150 -20.85 -5.75 0.27
CA LYS A 150 -21.04 -7.20 0.37
C LYS A 150 -20.24 -7.92 -0.71
N PRO A 151 -19.76 -9.15 -0.46
CA PRO A 151 -19.19 -9.98 -1.51
C PRO A 151 -20.18 -10.09 -2.69
N ASN A 152 -19.70 -9.91 -3.91
CA ASN A 152 -20.49 -9.87 -5.16
C ASN A 152 -21.43 -8.66 -5.31
N ASP A 153 -21.28 -7.61 -4.52
CA ASP A 153 -21.98 -6.36 -4.79
C ASP A 153 -21.40 -5.70 -6.06
N ASP A 154 -22.24 -5.04 -6.84
CA ASP A 154 -21.88 -4.48 -8.13
C ASP A 154 -21.83 -2.93 -8.00
N ASN A 155 -20.71 -2.36 -8.44
CA ASN A 155 -20.53 -0.91 -8.43
C ASN A 155 -21.22 -0.32 -9.62
N GLY A 156 -22.19 -0.28 -10.02
CA GLY A 156 -22.77 0.46 -11.15
C GLY A 156 -21.81 1.41 -11.92
N GLU A 157 -22.33 2.38 -12.56
CA GLU A 157 -21.55 3.38 -13.30
C GLU A 157 -21.13 4.54 -12.38
N LYS A 158 -19.99 5.17 -12.68
CA LYS A 158 -19.63 6.45 -12.09
C LYS A 158 -20.49 7.54 -12.71
N VAL A 159 -21.02 8.43 -11.89
CA VAL A 159 -21.92 9.49 -12.32
C VAL A 159 -21.24 10.84 -12.16
N GLU A 160 -21.31 11.66 -13.20
CA GLU A 160 -20.92 13.07 -13.11
C GLU A 160 -22.15 13.91 -12.71
N ILE A 161 -22.04 14.67 -11.62
CA ILE A 161 -23.19 15.29 -10.97
C ILE A 161 -22.83 16.68 -10.45
N SER A 162 -23.78 17.59 -10.50
CA SER A 162 -23.69 18.90 -9.84
C SER A 162 -24.12 18.77 -8.37
N TRP A 163 -23.82 19.77 -7.57
CA TRP A 163 -24.19 19.73 -6.16
C TRP A 163 -24.97 20.99 -5.75
N LYS A 164 -25.78 20.83 -4.71
CA LYS A 164 -26.55 21.90 -4.08
C LYS A 164 -26.38 21.82 -2.57
N GLN A 165 -26.09 22.93 -1.94
CA GLN A 165 -25.97 22.98 -0.48
C GLN A 165 -27.35 22.93 0.17
N ILE A 166 -27.45 22.08 1.18
CA ILE A 166 -28.63 21.98 2.05
C ILE A 166 -28.21 21.97 3.52
N GLU A 167 -29.17 22.16 4.40
CA GLU A 167 -29.02 21.84 5.84
C GLU A 167 -29.47 20.41 6.08
N GLY A 168 -28.71 19.64 6.85
CA GLY A 168 -29.04 18.22 7.11
C GLY A 168 -27.98 17.47 7.87
N ASP A 169 -28.04 16.15 7.81
CA ASP A 169 -27.12 15.21 8.47
C ASP A 169 -25.81 15.12 7.67
N ASP A 170 -24.71 15.51 8.29
CA ASP A 170 -23.37 15.48 7.69
C ASP A 170 -22.84 14.07 7.40
N SER A 171 -23.47 13.03 7.96
CA SER A 171 -23.05 11.64 7.75
C SER A 171 -23.59 11.04 6.46
N LYS A 172 -24.59 11.65 5.82
CA LYS A 172 -25.29 11.09 4.67
C LYS A 172 -25.34 12.10 3.52
N VAL A 173 -25.42 11.55 2.30
CA VAL A 173 -25.56 12.33 1.06
C VAL A 173 -26.77 11.86 0.29
N SER A 174 -27.61 12.79 -0.17
CA SER A 174 -28.82 12.46 -0.92
C SER A 174 -28.60 12.64 -2.41
N PHE A 175 -29.03 11.65 -3.18
CA PHE A 175 -28.97 11.62 -4.64
C PHE A 175 -30.35 11.44 -5.26
N SER A 176 -30.47 11.70 -6.55
CA SER A 176 -31.68 11.33 -7.26
C SER A 176 -31.83 9.80 -7.33
N LYS A 177 -33.05 9.34 -7.37
CA LYS A 177 -33.37 7.92 -7.54
C LYS A 177 -32.75 7.35 -8.81
N SER A 178 -32.79 8.11 -9.92
CA SER A 178 -32.18 7.75 -11.20
C SER A 178 -30.65 7.59 -11.10
N ASP A 179 -29.97 8.47 -10.37
CA ASP A 179 -28.51 8.39 -10.23
C ASP A 179 -28.09 7.27 -9.30
N MET A 180 -28.88 7.00 -8.25
CA MET A 180 -28.67 5.83 -7.39
C MET A 180 -28.84 4.51 -8.17
N GLU A 181 -29.85 4.43 -9.07
CA GLU A 181 -30.04 3.25 -9.93
C GLU A 181 -28.86 3.01 -10.88
N LYS A 182 -28.31 4.06 -11.50
CA LYS A 182 -27.10 3.96 -12.35
C LYS A 182 -25.90 3.45 -11.57
N MET A 183 -25.70 3.93 -10.34
CA MET A 183 -24.64 3.51 -9.44
C MET A 183 -24.93 2.16 -8.76
N LYS A 184 -26.11 1.55 -9.00
CA LYS A 184 -26.60 0.36 -8.29
C LYS A 184 -26.50 0.50 -6.77
N ALA A 185 -26.71 1.72 -6.28
CA ALA A 185 -26.56 2.09 -4.90
C ALA A 185 -27.88 1.96 -4.13
N LYS A 186 -27.78 1.60 -2.87
CA LYS A 186 -28.87 1.55 -1.89
C LYS A 186 -28.59 2.48 -0.73
N VAL A 187 -29.63 2.89 -0.04
CA VAL A 187 -29.50 3.65 1.22
C VAL A 187 -28.65 2.85 2.19
N GLY A 188 -27.62 3.49 2.75
CA GLY A 188 -26.67 2.85 3.66
C GLY A 188 -25.38 2.34 2.99
N ASP A 189 -25.29 2.31 1.67
CA ASP A 189 -24.05 2.00 0.97
C ASP A 189 -23.04 3.15 1.12
N LEU A 190 -21.74 2.83 1.03
CA LEU A 190 -20.70 3.85 1.03
C LEU A 190 -20.59 4.53 -0.35
N VAL A 191 -20.34 5.83 -0.31
CA VAL A 191 -20.16 6.66 -1.50
C VAL A 191 -18.86 7.45 -1.43
N TYR A 192 -18.17 7.50 -2.56
CA TYR A 192 -17.02 8.37 -2.77
C TYR A 192 -17.38 9.48 -3.73
N LEU A 193 -17.21 10.73 -3.27
CA LEU A 193 -17.40 11.91 -4.09
C LEU A 193 -16.06 12.60 -4.28
N SER A 194 -15.72 12.92 -5.51
CA SER A 194 -14.46 13.58 -5.85
C SER A 194 -14.66 14.70 -6.88
N ASP A 195 -13.78 15.70 -6.83
CA ASP A 195 -13.71 16.72 -7.89
C ASP A 195 -13.32 16.02 -9.22
N LYS A 196 -13.98 16.39 -10.31
CA LYS A 196 -13.71 15.82 -11.64
C LYS A 196 -12.25 15.94 -12.08
N ARG A 197 -11.51 16.90 -11.53
CA ARG A 197 -10.10 17.15 -11.83
C ARG A 197 -9.20 16.13 -11.12
N LYS A 198 -9.03 14.96 -11.71
CA LYS A 198 -8.25 13.84 -11.15
C LYS A 198 -6.79 14.18 -10.80
N TRP A 199 -6.19 15.18 -11.47
CA TRP A 199 -4.82 15.61 -11.21
C TRP A 199 -4.63 16.25 -9.82
N LEU A 200 -5.73 16.59 -9.12
CA LEU A 200 -5.70 17.05 -7.72
C LEU A 200 -5.46 15.92 -6.72
N GLY A 201 -5.29 14.68 -7.20
CA GLY A 201 -4.80 13.55 -6.39
C GLY A 201 -5.72 13.14 -5.25
N GLY A 202 -7.03 13.27 -5.39
CA GLY A 202 -7.99 12.91 -4.34
C GLY A 202 -8.03 13.89 -3.15
N LEU A 203 -7.25 14.97 -3.18
CA LEU A 203 -7.27 16.02 -2.14
C LEU A 203 -8.62 16.74 -2.02
N LYS A 204 -9.46 16.68 -3.07
CA LYS A 204 -10.79 17.23 -3.12
C LYS A 204 -11.82 16.12 -3.24
N SER A 205 -12.03 15.43 -2.15
CA SER A 205 -12.96 14.31 -2.08
C SER A 205 -13.45 14.07 -0.66
N ILE A 206 -14.59 13.40 -0.55
CA ILE A 206 -15.14 12.91 0.72
C ILE A 206 -15.66 11.49 0.54
N HIS A 207 -15.68 10.75 1.63
CA HIS A 207 -16.45 9.53 1.80
C HIS A 207 -17.68 9.84 2.65
N SER A 208 -18.81 9.26 2.28
CA SER A 208 -20.06 9.42 3.01
C SER A 208 -20.92 8.17 2.82
N VAL A 209 -22.18 8.23 3.21
CA VAL A 209 -23.15 7.14 3.09
C VAL A 209 -24.32 7.63 2.24
N PHE A 210 -24.84 6.78 1.35
CA PHE A 210 -26.07 7.08 0.60
C PHE A 210 -27.25 7.24 1.55
N GLY A 211 -27.83 8.42 1.56
CA GLY A 211 -29.06 8.75 2.26
C GLY A 211 -30.32 8.46 1.44
N GLU A 212 -31.42 9.02 1.85
CA GLU A 212 -32.68 8.92 1.11
C GLU A 212 -32.60 9.65 -0.23
N SER A 213 -33.30 9.13 -1.24
CA SER A 213 -33.32 9.70 -2.57
C SER A 213 -34.26 10.90 -2.68
N HIS A 214 -33.96 11.82 -3.61
CA HIS A 214 -34.81 12.94 -3.99
C HIS A 214 -35.18 12.90 -5.49
N GLU A 215 -36.01 13.85 -5.95
CA GLU A 215 -36.54 13.84 -7.32
C GLU A 215 -35.68 14.64 -8.33
N GLU A 216 -34.73 15.48 -7.89
CA GLU A 216 -33.92 16.32 -8.76
C GLU A 216 -32.75 15.52 -9.40
N ASN A 217 -32.89 15.15 -10.67
CA ASN A 217 -31.87 14.39 -11.38
C ASN A 217 -30.60 15.22 -11.64
N GLY A 218 -29.43 14.55 -11.56
CA GLY A 218 -28.13 15.17 -11.83
C GLY A 218 -27.66 16.13 -10.73
N LEU A 219 -28.25 16.05 -9.54
CA LEU A 219 -27.89 16.83 -8.37
C LEU A 219 -27.60 15.92 -7.16
N VAL A 220 -26.58 16.29 -6.39
CA VAL A 220 -26.32 15.74 -5.07
C VAL A 220 -26.50 16.83 -4.01
N TYR A 221 -27.16 16.50 -2.94
CA TYR A 221 -27.35 17.39 -1.80
C TYR A 221 -26.25 17.18 -0.78
N LEU A 222 -25.50 18.27 -0.50
CA LEU A 222 -24.36 18.28 0.42
C LEU A 222 -24.55 19.34 1.48
N THR A 223 -24.10 19.07 2.69
CA THR A 223 -24.07 20.04 3.78
C THR A 223 -22.87 20.98 3.67
N ALA A 224 -22.89 22.07 4.42
CA ALA A 224 -21.77 23.01 4.48
C ALA A 224 -20.47 22.34 4.97
N ASP A 225 -20.58 21.39 5.91
CA ASP A 225 -19.41 20.66 6.42
C ASP A 225 -18.86 19.67 5.41
N GLN A 226 -19.69 18.95 4.68
CA GLN A 226 -19.26 18.06 3.59
C GLN A 226 -18.57 18.85 2.47
N LEU A 227 -19.08 20.00 2.09
CA LEU A 227 -18.46 20.90 1.11
C LEU A 227 -17.07 21.38 1.56
N ARG A 228 -16.94 21.71 2.85
CA ARG A 228 -15.68 22.14 3.45
C ARG A 228 -14.67 20.99 3.52
N GLN A 229 -15.08 19.80 3.97
CA GLN A 229 -14.23 18.62 4.04
C GLN A 229 -13.73 18.21 2.66
N GLY A 230 -14.61 18.20 1.65
CA GLY A 230 -14.28 17.86 0.26
C GLY A 230 -13.52 18.96 -0.48
N LEU A 231 -13.37 20.14 0.10
CA LEU A 231 -12.82 21.33 -0.57
C LEU A 231 -13.49 21.59 -1.92
N PHE A 232 -14.79 21.32 -2.02
CA PHE A 232 -15.56 21.47 -3.25
C PHE A 232 -15.79 22.93 -3.57
N VAL A 233 -15.70 23.27 -4.85
CA VAL A 233 -15.81 24.65 -5.35
C VAL A 233 -17.11 24.78 -6.10
N GLU A 234 -17.83 25.92 -5.86
CA GLU A 234 -19.08 26.22 -6.51
C GLU A 234 -18.99 26.18 -8.05
N GLY A 235 -20.01 25.64 -8.69
CA GLY A 235 -20.07 25.46 -10.14
C GLY A 235 -19.18 24.38 -10.72
N LYS A 236 -18.53 23.54 -9.88
CA LYS A 236 -17.74 22.39 -10.33
C LYS A 236 -18.53 21.09 -10.21
N VAL A 237 -18.36 20.25 -11.23
CA VAL A 237 -18.96 18.91 -11.31
C VAL A 237 -18.16 17.94 -10.47
N LEU A 238 -18.85 17.11 -9.72
CA LEU A 238 -18.28 15.99 -8.96
C LEU A 238 -18.41 14.69 -9.74
N VAL A 239 -17.47 13.81 -9.55
CA VAL A 239 -17.54 12.40 -9.95
C VAL A 239 -17.89 11.60 -8.71
N VAL A 240 -18.97 10.85 -8.81
CA VAL A 240 -19.49 10.04 -7.71
C VAL A 240 -19.47 8.58 -8.10
N GLU A 241 -19.06 7.75 -7.16
CA GLU A 241 -19.07 6.30 -7.32
C GLU A 241 -19.47 5.63 -6.01
N LYS A 242 -20.16 4.51 -6.13
CA LYS A 242 -20.38 3.61 -4.99
C LYS A 242 -19.06 2.96 -4.62
N GLU A 243 -18.70 2.97 -3.34
CA GLU A 243 -17.55 2.24 -2.83
C GLU A 243 -17.93 0.82 -2.44
N MET A 244 -17.04 -0.11 -2.76
CA MET A 244 -17.14 -1.50 -2.35
C MET A 244 -15.91 -1.96 -1.61
#